data_dd1a5d7f8d0fbf35a291e0fdde06f933
#
_entry.id   dd1a5d7f8d0fbf35a291e0fdde06f933
#
_cell.length_a   1.000
_cell.length_b   1.000
_cell.length_c   1.000
_cell.angle_alpha   90.00
_cell.angle_beta   90.00
_cell.angle_gamma   90.00
#
_symmetry.space_group_name_H-M   'P 1'
#
loop_
_entity.id
_entity.type
_entity.pdbx_description
1 polymer ?
#
loop_
_entity_poly.entity_id
_entity_poly.type
_entity_poly.pdbx_seq_one_letter_code
_entity_poly.pdbx_strand_id
1 'polypeptide(L)'
;MLNNFLYIVWDFDPVMFSIGGFELRYYGLMWAITFLMGERFFTGYARREGFGMQIIETGFIWIVLGAILGARIGHCLFYEFDYYITKPWAILTEFRNGGMASHGSALGMLFGMWMTARKHKMPYVWWLDRIMIPVTIGGALVRLGNLMNSEIVGRITDVPWAFQFVRLHPNMPIESIPAQHPAQLYEALCYVITFVILCVMYYKYDMGRRKPGIMFGVGVMGVFFTRPFVELVKVNQEAFEADMLLNMGQLLSLPFIVLALYMIWKGAKGAFPVGRPDSPANMPEKEKNSNKKNRK
;
A
#
# COMPACT_ATOMS: atom_id res chain seq x y z
N MET A 1 11.73 42.38 -4.34
CA MET A 1 10.58 42.32 -3.42
C MET A 1 10.55 40.95 -2.83
N LEU A 2 10.94 40.79 -1.55
CA LEU A 2 10.84 39.54 -0.83
C LEU A 2 9.34 39.23 -0.65
N ASN A 3 8.82 38.27 -1.38
CA ASN A 3 7.52 37.74 -1.10
C ASN A 3 7.63 37.05 0.27
N ASN A 4 7.15 37.73 1.32
CA ASN A 4 6.98 37.16 2.65
C ASN A 4 5.85 36.12 2.64
N PHE A 5 5.96 35.10 1.81
CA PHE A 5 5.18 33.89 2.01
C PHE A 5 5.74 33.22 3.25
N LEU A 6 4.94 33.11 4.28
CA LEU A 6 5.23 32.30 5.46
C LEU A 6 5.12 30.83 5.06
N TYR A 7 6.19 30.29 4.48
CA TYR A 7 6.29 28.86 4.19
C TYR A 7 6.20 28.05 5.48
N ILE A 8 5.78 26.81 5.37
CA ILE A 8 5.68 25.91 6.51
C ILE A 8 7.09 25.38 6.81
N VAL A 9 7.69 25.83 7.93
CA VAL A 9 8.98 25.30 8.38
C VAL A 9 8.75 23.89 8.93
N TRP A 10 9.34 22.89 8.25
CA TRP A 10 9.21 21.48 8.60
C TRP A 10 10.51 20.97 9.21
N ASP A 11 10.57 20.99 10.54
CA ASP A 11 11.69 20.46 11.35
C ASP A 11 11.18 19.36 12.29
N PHE A 12 10.54 18.36 11.69
CA PHE A 12 9.94 17.26 12.44
C PHE A 12 10.96 16.15 12.71
N ASP A 13 11.11 15.71 13.97
CA ASP A 13 11.96 14.58 14.31
C ASP A 13 11.28 13.26 13.90
N PRO A 14 11.87 12.45 13.00
CA PRO A 14 11.33 11.16 12.61
C PRO A 14 11.35 10.11 13.72
N VAL A 15 12.15 10.33 14.80
CA VAL A 15 12.22 9.45 15.95
C VAL A 15 11.18 9.89 16.98
N MET A 16 10.25 9.00 17.30
CA MET A 16 9.21 9.24 18.30
C MET A 16 9.78 9.14 19.72
N PHE A 17 10.57 8.10 19.97
CA PHE A 17 11.34 7.91 21.20
C PHE A 17 12.45 6.87 20.98
N SER A 18 13.49 6.93 21.83
CA SER A 18 14.56 5.92 21.87
C SER A 18 14.71 5.34 23.26
N ILE A 19 14.86 4.01 23.37
CA ILE A 19 15.08 3.28 24.62
C ILE A 19 16.20 2.26 24.40
N GLY A 20 17.29 2.38 25.14
CA GLY A 20 18.38 1.40 25.11
C GLY A 20 18.99 1.17 23.72
N GLY A 21 19.07 2.20 22.89
CA GLY A 21 19.58 2.12 21.51
C GLY A 21 18.54 1.64 20.47
N PHE A 22 17.33 1.32 20.88
CA PHE A 22 16.22 1.05 19.98
C PHE A 22 15.44 2.34 19.71
N GLU A 23 15.34 2.74 18.44
CA GLU A 23 14.56 3.90 18.01
C GLU A 23 13.21 3.46 17.43
N LEU A 24 12.11 3.95 18.00
CA LEU A 24 10.80 3.87 17.39
C LEU A 24 10.58 5.11 16.52
N ARG A 25 10.48 4.88 15.22
CA ARG A 25 10.25 5.92 14.22
C ARG A 25 8.79 5.99 13.81
N TYR A 26 8.29 7.19 13.52
CA TYR A 26 6.91 7.39 13.05
C TYR A 26 6.61 6.60 11.78
N TYR A 27 7.57 6.45 10.87
CA TYR A 27 7.41 5.65 9.65
C TYR A 27 7.06 4.18 9.96
N GLY A 28 7.77 3.57 10.91
CA GLY A 28 7.48 2.21 11.39
C GLY A 28 6.10 2.10 12.05
N LEU A 29 5.71 3.13 12.83
CA LEU A 29 4.39 3.21 13.43
C LEU A 29 3.27 3.27 12.38
N MET A 30 3.44 4.05 11.29
CA MET A 30 2.46 4.10 10.19
C MET A 30 2.27 2.74 9.53
N TRP A 31 3.34 1.95 9.36
CA TRP A 31 3.25 0.58 8.88
C TRP A 31 2.49 -0.32 9.87
N ALA A 32 2.79 -0.24 11.16
CA ALA A 32 2.09 -1.02 12.18
C ALA A 32 0.59 -0.71 12.20
N ILE A 33 0.22 0.58 12.17
CA ILE A 33 -1.18 1.02 12.08
C ILE A 33 -1.84 0.49 10.81
N THR A 34 -1.15 0.51 9.67
CA THR A 34 -1.66 -0.02 8.40
C THR A 34 -2.02 -1.50 8.51
N PHE A 35 -1.16 -2.32 9.12
CA PHE A 35 -1.46 -3.74 9.32
C PHE A 35 -2.60 -3.97 10.30
N LEU A 36 -2.65 -3.23 11.40
CA LEU A 36 -3.75 -3.31 12.37
C LEU A 36 -5.10 -2.91 11.74
N MET A 37 -5.12 -1.84 10.94
CA MET A 37 -6.31 -1.45 10.18
C MET A 37 -6.69 -2.52 9.17
N GLY A 38 -5.73 -3.12 8.48
CA GLY A 38 -5.96 -4.22 7.54
C GLY A 38 -6.67 -5.39 8.21
N GLU A 39 -6.18 -5.83 9.38
CA GLU A 39 -6.84 -6.88 10.19
C GLU A 39 -8.29 -6.52 10.54
N ARG A 40 -8.52 -5.29 11.01
CA ARG A 40 -9.86 -4.80 11.37
C ARG A 40 -10.82 -4.78 10.18
N PHE A 41 -10.35 -4.35 9.01
CA PHE A 41 -11.16 -4.37 7.80
C PHE A 41 -11.51 -5.80 7.39
N PHE A 42 -10.55 -6.72 7.35
CA PHE A 42 -10.82 -8.11 6.98
C PHE A 42 -11.74 -8.82 7.97
N THR A 43 -11.57 -8.59 9.27
CA THR A 43 -12.50 -9.05 10.31
C THR A 43 -13.92 -8.49 10.09
N GLY A 44 -14.03 -7.21 9.74
CA GLY A 44 -15.30 -6.57 9.38
C GLY A 44 -15.96 -7.21 8.16
N TYR A 45 -15.18 -7.53 7.13
CA TYR A 45 -15.69 -8.21 5.92
C TYR A 45 -16.18 -9.62 6.23
N ALA A 46 -15.44 -10.38 7.04
CA ALA A 46 -15.87 -11.72 7.47
C ALA A 46 -17.24 -11.69 8.12
N ARG A 47 -17.43 -10.78 9.10
CA ARG A 47 -18.71 -10.62 9.83
C ARG A 47 -19.83 -10.16 8.91
N ARG A 48 -19.57 -9.19 8.02
CA ARG A 48 -20.58 -8.64 7.12
C ARG A 48 -20.99 -9.63 6.02
N GLU A 49 -20.06 -10.43 5.52
CA GLU A 49 -20.27 -11.33 4.39
C GLU A 49 -20.48 -12.79 4.82
N GLY A 50 -20.43 -13.10 6.13
CA GLY A 50 -20.67 -14.42 6.67
C GLY A 50 -19.56 -15.43 6.43
N PHE A 51 -18.30 -14.97 6.27
CA PHE A 51 -17.16 -15.89 6.15
C PHE A 51 -16.60 -16.29 7.52
N GLY A 52 -16.08 -17.51 7.60
CA GLY A 52 -15.42 -18.03 8.81
C GLY A 52 -14.15 -17.24 9.14
N MET A 53 -13.98 -16.82 10.41
CA MET A 53 -12.82 -16.06 10.87
C MET A 53 -11.49 -16.75 10.56
N GLN A 54 -11.43 -18.08 10.65
CA GLN A 54 -10.22 -18.86 10.34
C GLN A 54 -9.69 -18.63 8.93
N ILE A 55 -10.57 -18.37 7.95
CA ILE A 55 -10.17 -18.05 6.56
C ILE A 55 -9.46 -16.71 6.52
N ILE A 56 -10.03 -15.73 7.22
CA ILE A 56 -9.53 -14.36 7.26
C ILE A 56 -8.20 -14.31 8.01
N GLU A 57 -8.09 -14.94 9.16
CA GLU A 57 -6.86 -15.04 9.95
C GLU A 57 -5.74 -15.69 9.13
N THR A 58 -6.03 -16.84 8.49
CA THR A 58 -5.06 -17.49 7.60
C THR A 58 -4.65 -16.58 6.46
N GLY A 59 -5.60 -15.91 5.82
CA GLY A 59 -5.33 -15.00 4.71
C GLY A 59 -4.49 -13.80 5.14
N PHE A 60 -4.81 -13.20 6.28
CA PHE A 60 -4.08 -12.07 6.81
C PHE A 60 -2.62 -12.44 7.15
N ILE A 61 -2.39 -13.59 7.77
CA ILE A 61 -1.03 -14.09 8.03
C ILE A 61 -0.25 -14.23 6.73
N TRP A 62 -0.84 -14.84 5.69
CA TRP A 62 -0.17 -14.98 4.39
C TRP A 62 0.09 -13.65 3.69
N ILE A 63 -0.81 -12.67 3.84
CA ILE A 63 -0.63 -11.32 3.31
C ILE A 63 0.56 -10.63 4.01
N VAL A 64 0.62 -10.69 5.34
CA VAL A 64 1.71 -10.06 6.13
C VAL A 64 3.05 -10.73 5.83
N LEU A 65 3.10 -12.07 5.89
CA LEU A 65 4.32 -12.82 5.56
C LEU A 65 4.75 -12.58 4.11
N GLY A 66 3.80 -12.57 3.18
CA GLY A 66 4.05 -12.26 1.78
C GLY A 66 4.62 -10.85 1.61
N ALA A 67 4.06 -9.86 2.31
CA ALA A 67 4.56 -8.48 2.27
C ALA A 67 6.01 -8.38 2.73
N ILE A 68 6.32 -8.97 3.90
CA ILE A 68 7.65 -8.88 4.52
C ILE A 68 8.69 -9.66 3.72
N LEU A 69 8.40 -10.93 3.43
CA LEU A 69 9.33 -11.79 2.68
C LEU A 69 9.49 -11.32 1.24
N GLY A 70 8.39 -10.91 0.61
CA GLY A 70 8.41 -10.39 -0.75
C GLY A 70 9.24 -9.10 -0.86
N ALA A 71 9.10 -8.18 0.12
CA ALA A 71 9.89 -6.95 0.17
C ALA A 71 11.39 -7.26 0.27
N ARG A 72 11.78 -8.20 1.14
CA ARG A 72 13.18 -8.59 1.33
C ARG A 72 13.76 -9.31 0.11
N ILE A 73 13.05 -10.32 -0.39
CA ILE A 73 13.46 -11.05 -1.59
C ILE A 73 13.54 -10.13 -2.81
N GLY A 74 12.55 -9.25 -2.97
CA GLY A 74 12.55 -8.26 -4.05
C GLY A 74 13.75 -7.33 -3.99
N HIS A 75 14.14 -6.86 -2.80
CA HIS A 75 15.35 -6.06 -2.65
C HIS A 75 16.60 -6.86 -3.04
N CYS A 76 16.78 -8.05 -2.48
CA CYS A 76 17.94 -8.90 -2.76
C CYS A 76 18.09 -9.23 -4.25
N LEU A 77 16.97 -9.45 -4.96
CA LEU A 77 17.00 -9.83 -6.37
C LEU A 77 17.21 -8.66 -7.33
N PHE A 78 16.66 -7.46 -7.01
CA PHE A 78 16.63 -6.35 -7.96
C PHE A 78 17.65 -5.26 -7.67
N TYR A 79 18.14 -5.13 -6.42
CA TYR A 79 19.02 -4.03 -6.04
C TYR A 79 20.44 -4.47 -5.68
N GLU A 80 20.60 -5.65 -5.07
CA GLU A 80 21.90 -6.12 -4.59
C GLU A 80 22.15 -7.61 -4.93
N PHE A 81 21.75 -8.04 -6.13
CA PHE A 81 21.81 -9.44 -6.56
C PHE A 81 23.20 -10.06 -6.40
N ASP A 82 24.26 -9.36 -6.88
CA ASP A 82 25.63 -9.85 -6.84
C ASP A 82 26.15 -10.10 -5.41
N TYR A 83 25.70 -9.29 -4.45
CA TYR A 83 26.02 -9.48 -3.05
C TYR A 83 25.32 -10.72 -2.48
N TYR A 84 24.01 -10.83 -2.65
CA TYR A 84 23.21 -11.89 -2.03
C TYR A 84 23.39 -13.26 -2.68
N ILE A 85 23.80 -13.33 -3.96
CA ILE A 85 24.12 -14.61 -4.59
C ILE A 85 25.39 -15.24 -4.01
N THR A 86 26.35 -14.41 -3.58
CA THR A 86 27.58 -14.88 -2.92
C THR A 86 27.40 -15.17 -1.43
N LYS A 87 26.40 -14.54 -0.78
CA LYS A 87 26.10 -14.67 0.65
C LYS A 87 24.60 -14.90 0.90
N PRO A 88 24.03 -16.04 0.50
CA PRO A 88 22.58 -16.24 0.56
C PRO A 88 22.01 -16.20 1.99
N TRP A 89 22.80 -16.50 3.01
CA TRP A 89 22.38 -16.37 4.41
C TRP A 89 22.14 -14.92 4.84
N ALA A 90 22.80 -13.95 4.20
CA ALA A 90 22.63 -12.52 4.48
C ALA A 90 21.20 -12.04 4.22
N ILE A 91 20.45 -12.74 3.37
CA ILE A 91 19.02 -12.46 3.13
C ILE A 91 18.25 -12.46 4.46
N LEU A 92 18.57 -13.38 5.37
CA LEU A 92 17.90 -13.53 6.66
C LEU A 92 18.64 -12.82 7.80
N THR A 93 19.97 -12.85 7.82
CA THR A 93 20.77 -12.33 8.94
C THR A 93 20.91 -10.80 8.92
N GLU A 94 20.88 -10.19 7.75
CA GLU A 94 21.04 -8.74 7.58
C GLU A 94 19.69 -8.00 7.41
N PHE A 95 18.62 -8.58 7.91
CA PHE A 95 17.27 -7.98 7.81
C PHE A 95 17.20 -6.60 8.50
N ARG A 96 18.03 -6.37 9.53
CA ARG A 96 18.09 -5.10 10.27
C ARG A 96 18.80 -3.97 9.51
N ASN A 97 19.61 -4.31 8.52
CA ASN A 97 20.37 -3.32 7.74
C ASN A 97 19.48 -2.56 6.71
N GLY A 98 18.18 -2.85 6.70
CA GLY A 98 17.24 -2.29 5.73
C GLY A 98 17.15 -3.14 4.47
N GLY A 99 16.89 -2.51 3.34
CA GLY A 99 16.74 -3.20 2.05
C GLY A 99 15.41 -3.91 1.90
N MET A 100 14.36 -3.13 1.64
CA MET A 100 12.98 -3.59 1.44
C MET A 100 12.41 -2.97 0.16
N ALA A 101 12.04 -3.80 -0.81
CA ALA A 101 11.47 -3.35 -2.08
C ALA A 101 9.94 -3.39 -2.04
N SER A 102 9.28 -2.26 -2.26
CA SER A 102 7.82 -2.16 -2.24
C SER A 102 7.14 -3.02 -3.32
N HIS A 103 7.76 -3.15 -4.50
CA HIS A 103 7.27 -4.02 -5.57
C HIS A 103 7.28 -5.50 -5.17
N GLY A 104 8.36 -5.93 -4.51
CA GLY A 104 8.46 -7.29 -3.95
C GLY A 104 7.39 -7.54 -2.89
N SER A 105 7.14 -6.55 -2.02
CA SER A 105 6.06 -6.61 -1.03
C SER A 105 4.69 -6.81 -1.69
N ALA A 106 4.37 -6.03 -2.72
CA ALA A 106 3.11 -6.15 -3.45
C ALA A 106 2.93 -7.53 -4.09
N LEU A 107 3.96 -8.05 -4.77
CA LEU A 107 3.94 -9.40 -5.35
C LEU A 107 3.77 -10.49 -4.29
N GLY A 108 4.45 -10.35 -3.16
CA GLY A 108 4.32 -11.28 -2.04
C GLY A 108 2.92 -11.28 -1.43
N MET A 109 2.29 -10.11 -1.26
CA MET A 109 0.89 -10.01 -0.81
C MET A 109 -0.08 -10.68 -1.81
N LEU A 110 0.09 -10.40 -3.11
CA LEU A 110 -0.72 -11.02 -4.16
C LEU A 110 -0.58 -12.55 -4.13
N PHE A 111 0.63 -13.06 -3.95
CA PHE A 111 0.88 -14.50 -3.82
C PHE A 111 0.25 -15.10 -2.56
N GLY A 112 0.36 -14.42 -1.40
CA GLY A 112 -0.29 -14.86 -0.15
C GLY A 112 -1.80 -14.93 -0.27
N MET A 113 -2.42 -13.93 -0.89
CA MET A 113 -3.86 -13.94 -1.19
C MET A 113 -4.25 -15.07 -2.14
N TRP A 114 -3.42 -15.33 -3.16
CA TRP A 114 -3.65 -16.43 -4.10
C TRP A 114 -3.59 -17.79 -3.41
N MET A 115 -2.59 -18.02 -2.55
CA MET A 115 -2.49 -19.26 -1.76
C MET A 115 -3.73 -19.47 -0.89
N THR A 116 -4.19 -18.42 -0.20
CA THR A 116 -5.38 -18.47 0.65
C THR A 116 -6.64 -18.76 -0.17
N ALA A 117 -6.80 -18.07 -1.30
CA ALA A 117 -7.92 -18.30 -2.21
C ALA A 117 -7.97 -19.76 -2.71
N ARG A 118 -6.82 -20.32 -3.07
CA ARG A 118 -6.69 -21.73 -3.51
C ARG A 118 -7.02 -22.71 -2.38
N LYS A 119 -6.43 -22.48 -1.20
CA LYS A 119 -6.63 -23.37 -0.02
C LYS A 119 -8.10 -23.42 0.39
N HIS A 120 -8.79 -22.28 0.42
CA HIS A 120 -10.15 -22.15 0.89
C HIS A 120 -11.20 -22.17 -0.23
N LYS A 121 -10.78 -22.43 -1.48
CA LYS A 121 -11.66 -22.45 -2.68
C LYS A 121 -12.52 -21.20 -2.82
N MET A 122 -11.93 -20.04 -2.49
CA MET A 122 -12.53 -18.72 -2.65
C MET A 122 -12.12 -18.10 -3.98
N PRO A 123 -12.98 -17.26 -4.59
CA PRO A 123 -12.57 -16.45 -5.73
C PRO A 123 -11.40 -15.51 -5.37
N TYR A 124 -10.33 -15.54 -6.17
CA TYR A 124 -9.18 -14.66 -5.93
C TYR A 124 -9.56 -13.17 -5.99
N VAL A 125 -10.49 -12.82 -6.89
CA VAL A 125 -10.98 -11.43 -7.03
C VAL A 125 -11.66 -10.93 -5.75
N TRP A 126 -12.22 -11.81 -4.93
CA TRP A 126 -12.76 -11.44 -3.62
C TRP A 126 -11.68 -10.79 -2.74
N TRP A 127 -10.48 -11.39 -2.69
CA TRP A 127 -9.33 -10.85 -1.94
C TRP A 127 -8.83 -9.56 -2.55
N LEU A 128 -8.73 -9.50 -3.88
CA LEU A 128 -8.27 -8.30 -4.60
C LEU A 128 -9.17 -7.09 -4.33
N ASP A 129 -10.49 -7.26 -4.34
CA ASP A 129 -11.43 -6.16 -4.08
C ASP A 129 -11.32 -5.64 -2.63
N ARG A 130 -11.19 -6.55 -1.64
CA ARG A 130 -11.20 -6.18 -0.23
C ARG A 130 -9.88 -5.59 0.24
N ILE A 131 -8.77 -6.02 -0.32
CA ILE A 131 -7.45 -5.49 0.04
C ILE A 131 -7.29 -4.01 -0.37
N MET A 132 -8.02 -3.53 -1.37
CA MET A 132 -7.85 -2.17 -1.86
C MET A 132 -8.23 -1.10 -0.83
N ILE A 133 -9.23 -1.36 0.03
CA ILE A 133 -9.60 -0.41 1.09
C ILE A 133 -8.45 -0.20 2.08
N PRO A 134 -7.92 -1.25 2.75
CA PRO A 134 -6.78 -1.06 3.66
C PRO A 134 -5.50 -0.62 2.96
N VAL A 135 -5.27 -1.02 1.71
CA VAL A 135 -4.08 -0.59 0.94
C VAL A 135 -4.11 0.91 0.65
N THR A 136 -5.25 1.47 0.29
CA THR A 136 -5.32 2.92 -0.02
C THR A 136 -5.14 3.77 1.23
N ILE A 137 -5.78 3.45 2.35
CA ILE A 137 -5.55 4.19 3.61
C ILE A 137 -4.15 3.94 4.16
N GLY A 138 -3.64 2.71 4.05
CA GLY A 138 -2.27 2.38 4.43
C GLY A 138 -1.24 3.14 3.59
N GLY A 139 -1.49 3.26 2.28
CA GLY A 139 -0.68 4.09 1.39
C GLY A 139 -0.62 5.55 1.84
N ALA A 140 -1.77 6.13 2.25
CA ALA A 140 -1.81 7.48 2.81
C ALA A 140 -0.98 7.61 4.09
N LEU A 141 -1.10 6.64 5.01
CA LEU A 141 -0.31 6.61 6.25
C LEU A 141 1.19 6.50 5.97
N VAL A 142 1.60 5.65 5.01
CA VAL A 142 3.00 5.53 4.59
C VAL A 142 3.52 6.84 4.02
N ARG A 143 2.71 7.58 3.23
CA ARG A 143 3.09 8.91 2.73
C ARG A 143 3.25 9.94 3.85
N LEU A 144 2.42 9.89 4.87
CA LEU A 144 2.63 10.70 6.09
C LEU A 144 3.92 10.30 6.80
N GLY A 145 4.26 9.02 6.85
CA GLY A 145 5.54 8.56 7.38
C GLY A 145 6.74 9.08 6.57
N ASN A 146 6.65 9.10 5.22
CA ASN A 146 7.67 9.73 4.38
C ASN A 146 7.81 11.23 4.64
N LEU A 147 6.71 11.94 4.89
CA LEU A 147 6.74 13.35 5.26
C LEU A 147 7.50 13.56 6.58
N MET A 148 7.24 12.74 7.58
CA MET A 148 7.94 12.80 8.88
C MET A 148 9.44 12.51 8.76
N ASN A 149 9.83 11.64 7.81
CA ASN A 149 11.23 11.39 7.47
C ASN A 149 11.84 12.47 6.56
N SER A 150 11.06 13.45 6.07
CA SER A 150 11.47 14.40 5.03
C SER A 150 11.95 13.72 3.74
N GLU A 151 11.33 12.61 3.36
CA GLU A 151 11.66 11.82 2.17
C GLU A 151 10.67 12.09 1.02
N ILE A 152 11.11 11.89 -0.22
CA ILE A 152 10.26 11.95 -1.43
C ILE A 152 9.58 13.33 -1.56
N VAL A 153 10.35 14.36 -1.34
CA VAL A 153 9.90 15.76 -1.44
C VAL A 153 9.67 16.19 -2.90
N GLY A 154 8.93 17.27 -3.09
CA GLY A 154 8.69 17.85 -4.40
C GLY A 154 9.76 18.86 -4.82
N ARG A 155 9.60 19.38 -6.04
CA ARG A 155 10.46 20.43 -6.62
C ARG A 155 10.32 21.73 -5.84
N ILE A 156 11.33 22.59 -5.99
CA ILE A 156 11.31 23.96 -5.45
C ILE A 156 10.12 24.72 -6.04
N THR A 157 9.43 25.48 -5.19
CA THR A 157 8.20 26.19 -5.55
C THR A 157 7.99 27.43 -4.66
N ASP A 158 7.16 28.32 -5.11
CA ASP A 158 6.73 29.55 -4.42
C ASP A 158 5.25 29.52 -3.99
N VAL A 159 4.60 28.34 -4.05
CA VAL A 159 3.21 28.22 -3.59
C VAL A 159 3.09 28.49 -2.09
N PRO A 160 2.01 29.13 -1.62
CA PRO A 160 1.89 29.57 -0.21
C PRO A 160 1.85 28.45 0.82
N TRP A 161 1.63 27.21 0.40
CA TRP A 161 1.64 26.00 1.25
C TRP A 161 2.90 25.17 1.08
N ALA A 162 3.97 25.72 0.50
CA ALA A 162 5.25 25.01 0.36
C ALA A 162 5.91 24.78 1.72
N PHE A 163 6.72 23.74 1.80
CA PHE A 163 7.43 23.33 3.00
C PHE A 163 8.93 23.60 2.85
N GLN A 164 9.54 24.14 3.90
CA GLN A 164 10.99 24.23 4.07
C GLN A 164 11.44 23.03 4.91
N PHE A 165 12.03 22.03 4.26
CA PHE A 165 12.46 20.80 4.93
C PHE A 165 13.84 20.99 5.59
N VAL A 166 13.86 21.42 6.85
CA VAL A 166 15.09 21.77 7.58
C VAL A 166 16.06 20.60 7.65
N ARG A 167 15.58 19.40 7.88
CA ARG A 167 16.43 18.20 8.03
C ARG A 167 17.14 17.76 6.74
N LEU A 168 16.72 18.21 5.57
CA LEU A 168 17.45 18.00 4.32
C LEU A 168 18.62 18.98 4.15
N HIS A 169 18.62 20.08 4.92
CA HIS A 169 19.61 21.15 4.82
C HIS A 169 20.14 21.56 6.20
N PRO A 170 20.76 20.62 6.98
CA PRO A 170 21.07 20.82 8.39
C PRO A 170 22.08 21.94 8.64
N ASN A 171 22.83 22.38 7.62
CA ASN A 171 23.85 23.41 7.72
C ASN A 171 23.40 24.76 7.11
N MET A 172 22.14 24.90 6.72
CA MET A 172 21.61 26.14 6.12
C MET A 172 20.76 26.91 7.14
N PRO A 173 20.86 28.26 7.17
CA PRO A 173 19.87 29.09 7.87
C PRO A 173 18.48 28.85 7.31
N ILE A 174 17.44 28.86 8.15
CA ILE A 174 16.06 28.56 7.76
C ILE A 174 15.59 29.45 6.61
N GLU A 175 15.98 30.73 6.64
CA GLU A 175 15.61 31.73 5.61
C GLU A 175 16.19 31.39 4.23
N SER A 176 17.24 30.59 4.17
CA SER A 176 17.94 30.19 2.94
C SER A 176 17.49 28.82 2.43
N ILE A 177 16.71 28.06 3.21
CA ILE A 177 16.22 26.75 2.80
C ILE A 177 15.18 26.90 1.71
N PRO A 178 15.35 26.24 0.54
CA PRO A 178 14.39 26.32 -0.53
C PRO A 178 13.04 25.72 -0.14
N ALA A 179 11.96 26.43 -0.42
CA ALA A 179 10.61 25.91 -0.24
C ALA A 179 10.27 24.91 -1.34
N GLN A 180 9.69 23.77 -0.98
CA GLN A 180 9.41 22.66 -1.88
C GLN A 180 7.96 22.18 -1.75
N HIS A 181 7.43 21.60 -2.82
CA HIS A 181 6.11 20.96 -2.76
C HIS A 181 6.10 19.80 -1.75
N PRO A 182 5.12 19.71 -0.84
CA PRO A 182 4.92 18.53 0.01
C PRO A 182 4.24 17.40 -0.79
N ALA A 183 4.98 16.81 -1.74
CA ALA A 183 4.47 15.81 -2.66
C ALA A 183 3.85 14.59 -1.93
N GLN A 184 4.36 14.28 -0.74
CA GLN A 184 3.83 13.23 0.13
C GLN A 184 2.37 13.49 0.54
N LEU A 185 2.03 14.76 0.86
CA LEU A 185 0.66 15.16 1.22
C LEU A 185 -0.28 15.08 0.02
N TYR A 186 0.19 15.42 -1.17
CA TYR A 186 -0.63 15.31 -2.39
C TYR A 186 -0.99 13.86 -2.67
N GLU A 187 -0.02 12.94 -2.60
CA GLU A 187 -0.28 11.51 -2.74
C GLU A 187 -1.18 10.98 -1.63
N ALA A 188 -0.92 11.35 -0.37
CA ALA A 188 -1.75 10.95 0.76
C ALA A 188 -3.21 11.36 0.56
N LEU A 189 -3.46 12.60 0.11
CA LEU A 189 -4.80 13.11 -0.17
C LEU A 189 -5.50 12.29 -1.28
N CYS A 190 -4.80 12.00 -2.38
CA CYS A 190 -5.34 11.15 -3.45
C CYS A 190 -5.72 9.75 -2.95
N TYR A 191 -4.89 9.17 -2.08
CA TYR A 191 -5.16 7.86 -1.50
C TYR A 191 -6.33 7.89 -0.51
N VAL A 192 -6.47 8.96 0.30
CA VAL A 192 -7.64 9.15 1.18
C VAL A 192 -8.92 9.31 0.36
N ILE A 193 -8.92 10.09 -0.71
CA ILE A 193 -10.07 10.23 -1.61
C ILE A 193 -10.46 8.86 -2.19
N THR A 194 -9.48 8.11 -2.68
CA THR A 194 -9.70 6.76 -3.22
C THR A 194 -10.27 5.82 -2.15
N PHE A 195 -9.73 5.87 -0.93
CA PHE A 195 -10.24 5.12 0.22
C PHE A 195 -11.71 5.42 0.51
N VAL A 196 -12.08 6.71 0.55
CA VAL A 196 -13.47 7.11 0.78
C VAL A 196 -14.40 6.59 -0.32
N ILE A 197 -13.99 6.70 -1.59
CA ILE A 197 -14.75 6.16 -2.73
C ILE A 197 -14.95 4.65 -2.56
N LEU A 198 -13.89 3.90 -2.25
CA LEU A 198 -13.97 2.45 -2.04
C LEU A 198 -14.86 2.07 -0.84
N CYS A 199 -14.79 2.81 0.25
CA CYS A 199 -15.69 2.62 1.39
C CYS A 199 -17.15 2.84 1.00
N VAL A 200 -17.47 3.90 0.27
CA VAL A 200 -18.82 4.16 -0.22
C VAL A 200 -19.27 3.03 -1.16
N MET A 201 -18.43 2.59 -2.08
CA MET A 201 -18.71 1.48 -2.99
C MET A 201 -19.00 0.18 -2.22
N TYR A 202 -18.22 -0.10 -1.19
CA TYR A 202 -18.36 -1.33 -0.39
C TYR A 202 -19.57 -1.26 0.56
N TYR A 203 -19.63 -0.21 1.40
CA TYR A 203 -20.61 -0.16 2.49
C TYR A 203 -22.00 0.29 2.05
N LYS A 204 -22.11 1.23 1.09
CA LYS A 204 -23.36 1.76 0.61
C LYS A 204 -23.93 1.00 -0.59
N TYR A 205 -23.07 0.66 -1.56
CA TYR A 205 -23.50 0.05 -2.81
C TYR A 205 -23.28 -1.46 -2.89
N ASP A 206 -22.59 -2.08 -1.93
CA ASP A 206 -22.27 -3.50 -1.86
C ASP A 206 -21.56 -4.02 -3.14
N MET A 207 -20.73 -3.17 -3.75
CA MET A 207 -20.10 -3.44 -5.04
C MET A 207 -19.23 -4.68 -5.03
N GLY A 208 -18.57 -4.98 -3.90
CA GLY A 208 -17.74 -6.18 -3.77
C GLY A 208 -18.50 -7.50 -3.96
N ARG A 209 -19.83 -7.52 -3.73
CA ARG A 209 -20.68 -8.71 -4.00
C ARG A 209 -21.43 -8.57 -5.31
N ARG A 210 -21.91 -7.37 -5.64
CA ARG A 210 -22.71 -7.14 -6.85
C ARG A 210 -21.89 -7.20 -8.13
N LYS A 211 -20.67 -6.67 -8.09
CA LYS A 211 -19.80 -6.48 -9.25
C LYS A 211 -18.33 -6.73 -8.88
N PRO A 212 -17.94 -7.99 -8.57
CA PRO A 212 -16.55 -8.31 -8.19
C PRO A 212 -15.56 -7.84 -9.26
N GLY A 213 -14.42 -7.33 -8.83
CA GLY A 213 -13.34 -6.80 -9.66
C GLY A 213 -13.41 -5.29 -9.89
N ILE A 214 -14.59 -4.64 -9.71
CA ILE A 214 -14.70 -3.19 -9.89
C ILE A 214 -13.94 -2.45 -8.80
N MET A 215 -14.04 -2.89 -7.53
CA MET A 215 -13.36 -2.21 -6.43
C MET A 215 -11.85 -2.28 -6.58
N PHE A 216 -11.31 -3.42 -6.99
CA PHE A 216 -9.89 -3.56 -7.32
C PHE A 216 -9.50 -2.60 -8.44
N GLY A 217 -10.25 -2.59 -9.54
CA GLY A 217 -9.98 -1.69 -10.66
C GLY A 217 -10.02 -0.22 -10.26
N VAL A 218 -11.04 0.22 -9.50
CA VAL A 218 -11.16 1.61 -9.02
C VAL A 218 -10.02 1.96 -8.05
N GLY A 219 -9.66 1.04 -7.15
CA GLY A 219 -8.55 1.26 -6.22
C GLY A 219 -7.20 1.39 -6.94
N VAL A 220 -6.90 0.48 -7.88
CA VAL A 220 -5.69 0.56 -8.73
C VAL A 220 -5.70 1.84 -9.56
N MET A 221 -6.85 2.22 -10.15
CA MET A 221 -6.99 3.47 -10.89
C MET A 221 -6.68 4.67 -9.99
N GLY A 222 -7.27 4.75 -8.79
CA GLY A 222 -7.05 5.86 -7.86
C GLY A 222 -5.59 6.02 -7.44
N VAL A 223 -4.85 4.91 -7.30
CA VAL A 223 -3.42 4.94 -6.96
C VAL A 223 -2.56 5.32 -8.16
N PHE A 224 -2.75 4.66 -9.30
CA PHE A 224 -1.83 4.77 -10.44
C PHE A 224 -2.21 5.86 -11.45
N PHE A 225 -3.45 6.32 -11.48
CA PHE A 225 -3.83 7.45 -12.32
C PHE A 225 -3.42 8.79 -11.73
N THR A 226 -3.41 8.92 -10.40
CA THR A 226 -2.97 10.16 -9.72
C THR A 226 -1.45 10.32 -9.71
N ARG A 227 -0.72 9.21 -9.71
CA ARG A 227 0.74 9.22 -9.64
C ARG A 227 1.42 10.02 -10.76
N PRO A 228 1.11 9.89 -12.06
CA PRO A 228 1.69 10.70 -13.13
C PRO A 228 1.58 12.22 -12.89
N PHE A 229 0.50 12.69 -12.27
CA PHE A 229 0.31 14.11 -11.97
C PHE A 229 1.17 14.58 -10.79
N VAL A 230 1.27 13.75 -9.75
CA VAL A 230 2.14 14.10 -8.60
C VAL A 230 3.61 14.02 -9.00
N GLU A 231 3.98 13.11 -9.89
CA GLU A 231 5.37 13.01 -10.43
C GLU A 231 5.81 14.30 -11.15
N LEU A 232 4.91 15.11 -11.70
CA LEU A 232 5.25 16.40 -12.31
C LEU A 232 5.83 17.41 -11.30
N VAL A 233 5.44 17.29 -10.04
CA VAL A 233 5.91 18.20 -8.96
C VAL A 233 6.96 17.55 -8.05
N LYS A 234 7.32 16.28 -8.28
CA LYS A 234 8.39 15.59 -7.55
C LYS A 234 9.78 15.92 -8.10
N VAL A 235 10.78 15.80 -7.24
CA VAL A 235 12.18 15.71 -7.66
C VAL A 235 12.42 14.36 -8.30
N ASN A 236 13.16 14.31 -9.40
CA ASN A 236 13.57 13.06 -10.02
C ASN A 236 14.36 12.22 -9.01
N GLN A 237 14.03 10.93 -8.90
CA GLN A 237 14.67 10.04 -7.93
C GLN A 237 16.03 9.53 -8.46
N GLU A 238 16.16 9.41 -9.79
CA GLU A 238 17.36 8.92 -10.45
C GLU A 238 17.85 9.94 -11.48
N ALA A 239 19.17 10.04 -11.64
CA ALA A 239 19.78 11.03 -12.52
C ALA A 239 19.39 10.84 -14.00
N PHE A 240 19.20 9.58 -14.45
CA PHE A 240 18.84 9.27 -15.84
C PHE A 240 17.40 9.69 -16.19
N GLU A 241 16.53 9.95 -15.20
CA GLU A 241 15.15 10.40 -15.44
C GLU A 241 15.09 11.82 -16.02
N ALA A 242 16.17 12.60 -15.88
CA ALA A 242 16.21 13.99 -16.36
C ALA A 242 16.05 14.10 -17.89
N ASP A 243 16.52 13.10 -18.63
CA ASP A 243 16.50 13.04 -20.10
C ASP A 243 15.29 12.27 -20.65
N MET A 244 14.40 11.76 -19.78
CA MET A 244 13.25 10.96 -20.20
C MET A 244 12.04 11.86 -20.48
N LEU A 245 11.28 11.55 -21.54
CA LEU A 245 9.99 12.21 -21.83
C LEU A 245 8.93 11.94 -20.74
N LEU A 246 8.92 10.72 -20.20
CA LEU A 246 8.12 10.29 -19.07
C LEU A 246 9.08 9.68 -18.04
N ASN A 247 9.00 10.10 -16.78
CA ASN A 247 9.81 9.50 -15.72
C ASN A 247 9.36 8.06 -15.41
N MET A 248 10.20 7.31 -14.68
CA MET A 248 9.91 5.91 -14.35
C MET A 248 8.59 5.73 -13.59
N GLY A 249 8.24 6.68 -12.71
CA GLY A 249 6.98 6.66 -11.97
C GLY A 249 5.75 6.75 -12.90
N GLN A 250 5.83 7.58 -13.94
CA GLN A 250 4.79 7.72 -14.96
C GLN A 250 4.71 6.47 -15.83
N LEU A 251 5.86 6.02 -16.36
CA LEU A 251 5.91 4.85 -17.26
C LEU A 251 5.41 3.57 -16.59
N LEU A 252 5.84 3.33 -15.35
CA LEU A 252 5.41 2.17 -14.57
C LEU A 252 3.92 2.23 -14.17
N SER A 253 3.28 3.40 -14.21
CA SER A 253 1.86 3.53 -13.90
C SER A 253 0.96 3.06 -15.06
N LEU A 254 1.42 3.14 -16.31
CA LEU A 254 0.61 2.81 -17.49
C LEU A 254 0.07 1.36 -17.50
N PRO A 255 0.86 0.31 -17.23
CA PRO A 255 0.35 -1.05 -17.19
C PRO A 255 -0.74 -1.25 -16.13
N PHE A 256 -0.60 -0.57 -14.98
CA PHE A 256 -1.60 -0.64 -13.90
C PHE A 256 -2.88 0.10 -14.25
N ILE A 257 -2.82 1.21 -14.98
CA ILE A 257 -4.01 1.91 -15.49
C ILE A 257 -4.76 1.01 -16.49
N VAL A 258 -4.04 0.34 -17.39
CA VAL A 258 -4.66 -0.63 -18.33
C VAL A 258 -5.30 -1.80 -17.59
N LEU A 259 -4.61 -2.35 -16.58
CA LEU A 259 -5.16 -3.40 -15.71
C LEU A 259 -6.42 -2.92 -14.97
N ALA A 260 -6.41 -1.70 -14.44
CA ALA A 260 -7.55 -1.10 -13.76
C ALA A 260 -8.79 -1.00 -14.68
N LEU A 261 -8.59 -0.47 -15.88
CA LEU A 261 -9.66 -0.38 -16.90
C LEU A 261 -10.21 -1.77 -17.27
N TYR A 262 -9.31 -2.75 -17.46
CA TYR A 262 -9.72 -4.13 -17.74
C TYR A 262 -10.56 -4.72 -16.60
N MET A 263 -10.14 -4.53 -15.34
CA MET A 263 -10.86 -5.05 -14.17
C MET A 263 -12.23 -4.38 -13.99
N ILE A 264 -12.31 -3.06 -14.19
CA ILE A 264 -13.59 -2.32 -14.17
C ILE A 264 -14.52 -2.83 -15.27
N TRP A 265 -14.02 -2.95 -16.49
CA TRP A 265 -14.81 -3.42 -17.63
C TRP A 265 -15.33 -4.86 -17.44
N LYS A 266 -14.47 -5.80 -17.01
CA LYS A 266 -14.86 -7.18 -16.74
C LYS A 266 -15.83 -7.28 -15.56
N GLY A 267 -15.57 -6.54 -14.48
CA GLY A 267 -16.45 -6.49 -13.31
C GLY A 267 -17.83 -5.90 -13.63
N ALA A 268 -17.90 -4.85 -14.45
CA ALA A 268 -19.16 -4.28 -14.94
C ALA A 268 -20.00 -5.30 -15.71
N LYS A 269 -19.36 -6.16 -16.50
CA LYS A 269 -20.00 -7.27 -17.22
C LYS A 269 -20.36 -8.49 -16.34
N GLY A 270 -20.02 -8.47 -15.04
CA GLY A 270 -20.26 -9.60 -14.14
C GLY A 270 -19.44 -10.85 -14.48
N ALA A 271 -18.24 -10.68 -15.05
CA ALA A 271 -17.41 -11.78 -15.51
C ALA A 271 -16.69 -12.55 -14.39
N PHE A 272 -16.68 -12.01 -13.17
CA PHE A 272 -16.00 -12.64 -12.04
C PHE A 272 -16.97 -13.33 -11.09
N PRO A 273 -16.60 -14.49 -10.52
CA PRO A 273 -17.43 -15.21 -9.57
C PRO A 273 -17.59 -14.45 -8.26
N VAL A 274 -18.78 -14.49 -7.69
CA VAL A 274 -19.08 -13.95 -6.36
C VAL A 274 -18.60 -14.95 -5.31
N GLY A 275 -17.92 -14.47 -4.27
CA GLY A 275 -17.57 -15.28 -3.10
C GLY A 275 -18.85 -15.65 -2.33
N ARG A 276 -19.05 -16.96 -2.07
CA ARG A 276 -20.21 -17.47 -1.33
C ARG A 276 -19.80 -17.98 0.03
N PRO A 277 -20.44 -17.53 1.12
CA PRO A 277 -20.15 -18.00 2.48
C PRO A 277 -20.61 -19.45 2.71
N ASP A 278 -21.60 -19.93 1.95
CA ASP A 278 -22.22 -21.27 2.03
C ASP A 278 -21.38 -22.40 1.43
N SER A 279 -20.20 -22.11 0.88
CA SER A 279 -19.25 -23.14 0.49
C SER A 279 -18.85 -24.01 1.70
N PRO A 280 -18.83 -25.35 1.61
CA PRO A 280 -18.44 -26.24 2.71
C PRO A 280 -17.05 -25.93 3.30
N ALA A 281 -16.17 -25.27 2.52
CA ALA A 281 -14.87 -24.80 2.99
C ALA A 281 -15.00 -23.60 3.97
N ASN A 282 -16.09 -22.87 3.93
CA ASN A 282 -16.32 -21.60 4.67
C ASN A 282 -17.16 -21.80 5.94
N MET A 283 -17.71 -23.00 6.16
CA MET A 283 -18.52 -23.28 7.36
C MET A 283 -17.63 -23.39 8.60
N PRO A 284 -18.09 -22.83 9.75
CA PRO A 284 -17.45 -23.06 11.04
C PRO A 284 -17.32 -24.57 11.33
N GLU A 285 -16.25 -25.00 12.00
CA GLU A 285 -16.01 -26.40 12.29
C GLU A 285 -17.19 -27.11 13.01
N LYS A 286 -17.91 -26.37 13.85
CA LYS A 286 -19.11 -26.88 14.53
C LYS A 286 -20.23 -27.29 13.55
N GLU A 287 -20.45 -26.53 12.51
CA GLU A 287 -21.45 -26.82 11.47
C GLU A 287 -21.01 -27.90 10.51
N LYS A 288 -19.67 -27.99 10.21
CA LYS A 288 -19.11 -29.11 9.40
C LYS A 288 -19.35 -30.44 10.06
N ASN A 289 -19.24 -30.51 11.40
CA ASN A 289 -19.45 -31.75 12.16
C ASN A 289 -20.94 -32.10 12.31
N SER A 290 -21.84 -31.13 12.42
CA SER A 290 -23.29 -31.34 12.41
C SER A 290 -23.79 -31.86 11.08
N ASN A 291 -23.34 -31.30 9.95
CA ASN A 291 -23.70 -31.75 8.61
C ASN A 291 -23.12 -33.14 8.23
N LYS A 292 -21.98 -33.54 8.83
CA LYS A 292 -21.47 -34.91 8.71
C LYS A 292 -22.30 -35.92 9.47
N LYS A 293 -22.89 -35.56 10.64
CA LYS A 293 -23.78 -36.44 11.41
C LYS A 293 -25.13 -36.66 10.74
N ASN A 294 -25.65 -35.67 10.03
CA ASN A 294 -26.94 -35.74 9.34
C ASN A 294 -26.87 -36.43 7.97
N ARG A 295 -25.67 -36.81 7.49
CA ARG A 295 -25.45 -37.52 6.22
C ARG A 295 -25.08 -39.01 6.42
N LYS A 296 -25.06 -39.48 7.68
CA LYS A 296 -24.97 -40.91 8.05
C LYS A 296 -26.31 -41.35 8.58
#